data_d856ff7bbd029d6cf7fb1a191f479713
#
_entry.id   d856ff7bbd029d6cf7fb1a191f479713
#
_cell.length_a   1.000
_cell.length_b   1.000
_cell.length_c   1.000
_cell.angle_alpha   90.00
_cell.angle_beta   90.00
_cell.angle_gamma   90.00
#
_symmetry.space_group_name_H-M   'P 1'
#
loop_
_entity.id
_entity.type
_entity.pdbx_description
1 polymer ?
#
loop_
_entity_poly.entity_id
_entity_poly.type
_entity_poly.pdbx_seq_one_letter_code
_entity_poly.pdbx_strand_id
1 'polypeptide(L)'
;SLDKMIPEDEWLWAGINWKEHINKSLVDSISGVILKSTDPDKLCSQWELALGKKRDEDKKFNISLDQSNISFVKDINSKEDGIFAFIIKALNPKKIIENAKSKDLLINNEITIGGVQIILE
;
A
#
# COMPACT_ATOMS: atom_id res chain seq x y z
N SER A 1 -6.89 -5.15 -17.35
CA SER A 1 -7.81 -5.26 -16.23
C SER A 1 -7.04 -5.25 -14.91
N LEU A 2 -7.74 -5.03 -13.84
CA LEU A 2 -7.16 -5.05 -12.50
C LEU A 2 -6.51 -6.41 -12.21
N ASP A 3 -7.13 -7.48 -12.67
CA ASP A 3 -6.65 -8.84 -12.49
C ASP A 3 -5.32 -9.11 -13.21
N LYS A 4 -5.05 -8.36 -14.28
CA LYS A 4 -3.80 -8.49 -15.02
C LYS A 4 -2.70 -7.61 -14.46
N MET A 5 -3.06 -6.50 -13.87
CA MET A 5 -2.08 -5.56 -13.30
C MET A 5 -1.53 -6.06 -11.98
N ILE A 6 -2.41 -6.62 -11.18
CA ILE A 6 -2.11 -7.15 -9.87
C ILE A 6 -2.81 -8.48 -9.82
N PRO A 7 -2.08 -9.59 -9.71
CA PRO A 7 -2.75 -10.90 -9.58
C PRO A 7 -3.75 -10.75 -8.43
N GLU A 8 -5.01 -10.67 -8.79
CA GLU A 8 -6.08 -10.33 -7.85
C GLU A 8 -6.04 -11.18 -6.60
N ASP A 9 -5.87 -12.47 -6.81
CA ASP A 9 -5.84 -13.41 -5.69
C ASP A 9 -4.66 -13.12 -4.77
N GLU A 10 -3.47 -12.89 -5.35
CA GLU A 10 -2.28 -12.63 -4.55
C GLU A 10 -2.36 -11.29 -3.84
N TRP A 11 -2.86 -10.27 -4.53
CA TRP A 11 -2.91 -8.93 -3.96
C TRP A 11 -3.96 -8.81 -2.86
N LEU A 12 -5.18 -9.30 -3.13
CA LEU A 12 -6.25 -9.28 -2.14
C LEU A 12 -5.93 -10.20 -0.98
N TRP A 13 -5.43 -11.39 -1.28
CA TRP A 13 -5.07 -12.34 -0.24
C TRP A 13 -3.89 -11.88 0.58
N ALA A 14 -2.91 -11.23 -0.04
CA ALA A 14 -1.81 -10.64 0.71
C ALA A 14 -2.33 -9.60 1.70
N GLY A 15 -3.25 -8.74 1.27
CA GLY A 15 -3.87 -7.76 2.15
C GLY A 15 -4.73 -8.38 3.23
N ILE A 16 -5.58 -9.33 2.86
CA ILE A 16 -6.50 -9.99 3.80
C ILE A 16 -5.73 -10.89 4.77
N ASN A 17 -4.86 -11.75 4.26
CA ASN A 17 -4.06 -12.64 5.12
C ASN A 17 -3.15 -11.85 6.03
N TRP A 18 -2.61 -10.77 5.53
CA TRP A 18 -1.75 -9.90 6.29
C TRP A 18 -2.51 -9.31 7.47
N LYS A 19 -3.77 -8.89 7.23
CA LYS A 19 -4.66 -8.40 8.28
C LYS A 19 -4.95 -9.46 9.34
N GLU A 20 -5.14 -10.69 8.90
CA GLU A 20 -5.40 -11.82 9.82
C GLU A 20 -4.18 -12.19 10.65
N HIS A 21 -2.99 -12.03 10.09
CA HIS A 21 -1.75 -12.32 10.79
C HIS A 21 -1.33 -11.21 11.75
N ILE A 22 -1.88 -10.02 11.59
CA ILE A 22 -1.61 -8.91 12.49
C ILE A 22 -2.64 -8.93 13.60
N ASN A 23 -2.14 -8.85 14.84
CA ASN A 23 -2.99 -8.78 16.01
C ASN A 23 -3.94 -7.57 15.89
N LYS A 24 -5.24 -7.83 15.91
CA LYS A 24 -6.27 -6.79 15.77
C LYS A 24 -6.21 -5.73 16.87
N SER A 25 -5.58 -6.03 18.00
CA SER A 25 -5.36 -5.04 19.04
C SER A 25 -4.24 -4.05 18.70
N LEU A 26 -3.47 -4.32 17.65
CA LEU A 26 -2.36 -3.47 17.23
C LEU A 26 -2.70 -2.61 16.01
N VAL A 27 -3.58 -3.10 15.14
CA VAL A 27 -3.92 -2.43 13.88
C VAL A 27 -5.41 -2.18 13.78
N ASP A 28 -5.77 -0.93 13.52
CA ASP A 28 -7.16 -0.54 13.30
C ASP A 28 -7.58 -0.81 11.85
N SER A 29 -6.83 -0.29 10.90
CA SER A 29 -7.18 -0.40 9.49
C SER A 29 -5.99 -0.11 8.58
N ILE A 30 -6.16 -0.44 7.30
CA ILE A 30 -5.25 0.01 6.24
C ILE A 30 -5.85 1.30 5.69
N SER A 31 -5.13 2.41 5.85
CA SER A 31 -5.63 3.72 5.44
C SER A 31 -5.20 4.10 4.02
N GLY A 32 -4.25 3.40 3.44
CA GLY A 32 -3.86 3.69 2.08
C GLY A 32 -2.87 2.69 1.50
N VAL A 33 -2.73 2.74 0.19
CA VAL A 33 -1.72 2.00 -0.53
C VAL A 33 -1.00 2.96 -1.48
N ILE A 34 0.30 2.79 -1.60
CA ILE A 34 1.11 3.58 -2.53
C ILE A 34 1.62 2.64 -3.60
N LEU A 35 1.28 2.93 -4.84
CA LEU A 35 1.74 2.19 -6.00
C LEU A 35 2.86 2.97 -6.69
N LYS A 36 3.85 2.26 -7.19
CA LYS A 36 4.98 2.85 -7.89
C LYS A 36 4.91 2.51 -9.37
N SER A 37 5.33 3.46 -10.21
CA SER A 37 5.33 3.29 -11.65
C SER A 37 6.32 4.26 -12.28
N THR A 38 6.85 3.90 -13.45
CA THR A 38 7.62 4.83 -14.26
C THR A 38 6.70 5.90 -14.88
N ASP A 39 5.41 5.59 -14.98
CA ASP A 39 4.40 6.53 -15.49
C ASP A 39 3.17 6.50 -14.59
N PRO A 40 3.21 7.22 -13.46
CA PRO A 40 2.10 7.19 -12.50
C PRO A 40 0.81 7.78 -13.05
N ASP A 41 0.88 8.71 -14.00
CA ASP A 41 -0.31 9.26 -14.62
C ASP A 41 -1.06 8.18 -15.38
N LYS A 42 -0.35 7.41 -16.19
CA LYS A 42 -0.94 6.31 -16.94
C LYS A 42 -1.54 5.26 -16.02
N LEU A 43 -0.79 4.87 -14.99
CA LEU A 43 -1.27 3.88 -14.03
C LEU A 43 -2.50 4.39 -13.29
N CYS A 44 -2.48 5.63 -12.86
CA CYS A 44 -3.63 6.25 -12.20
C CYS A 44 -4.86 6.23 -13.10
N SER A 45 -4.69 6.55 -14.38
CA SER A 45 -5.79 6.53 -15.36
C SER A 45 -6.39 5.12 -15.50
N GLN A 46 -5.55 4.10 -15.51
CA GLN A 46 -6.02 2.71 -15.57
C GLN A 46 -6.85 2.35 -14.34
N TRP A 47 -6.41 2.79 -13.18
CA TRP A 47 -7.14 2.54 -11.94
C TRP A 47 -8.45 3.33 -11.89
N GLU A 48 -8.47 4.56 -12.40
CA GLU A 48 -9.70 5.32 -12.52
C GLU A 48 -10.75 4.56 -13.33
N LEU A 49 -10.32 3.99 -14.45
CA LEU A 49 -11.22 3.22 -15.30
C LEU A 49 -11.69 1.94 -14.62
N ALA A 50 -10.79 1.24 -13.96
CA ALA A 50 -11.12 -0.01 -13.30
C ALA A 50 -12.09 0.19 -12.14
N LEU A 51 -11.91 1.26 -11.38
CA LEU A 51 -12.72 1.52 -10.18
C LEU A 51 -13.96 2.36 -10.48
N GLY A 52 -14.03 2.96 -11.66
CA GLY A 52 -15.12 3.89 -11.97
C GLY A 52 -15.08 5.14 -11.12
N LYS A 53 -13.87 5.58 -10.75
CA LYS A 53 -13.68 6.70 -9.84
C LYS A 53 -12.55 7.59 -10.34
N LYS A 54 -12.71 8.90 -10.22
CA LYS A 54 -11.70 9.84 -10.68
C LYS A 54 -10.71 10.18 -9.59
N ARG A 55 -9.49 10.54 -10.01
CA ARG A 55 -8.46 11.03 -9.10
C ARG A 55 -8.90 12.35 -8.47
N ASP A 56 -8.31 12.67 -7.34
CA ASP A 56 -8.58 13.92 -6.64
C ASP A 56 -8.08 15.12 -7.48
N GLU A 57 -8.80 16.21 -7.42
CA GLU A 57 -8.41 17.43 -8.14
C GLU A 57 -7.26 18.15 -7.43
N ASP A 58 -7.22 18.05 -6.11
CA ASP A 58 -6.27 18.78 -5.27
C ASP A 58 -5.01 18.00 -4.94
N LYS A 59 -4.99 16.71 -5.21
CA LYS A 59 -3.83 15.85 -4.97
C LYS A 59 -3.41 15.15 -6.24
N LYS A 60 -2.16 15.32 -6.61
CA LYS A 60 -1.63 14.71 -7.81
C LYS A 60 -1.55 13.20 -7.66
N PHE A 61 -2.14 12.49 -8.62
CA PHE A 61 -2.11 11.03 -8.68
C PHE A 61 -2.57 10.36 -7.38
N ASN A 62 -3.76 10.73 -6.94
CA ASN A 62 -4.38 10.13 -5.76
C ASN A 62 -5.86 9.89 -6.02
N ILE A 63 -6.33 8.68 -5.68
CA ILE A 63 -7.74 8.33 -5.74
C ILE A 63 -8.23 8.11 -4.33
N SER A 64 -9.17 8.94 -3.88
CA SER A 64 -9.76 8.79 -2.55
C SER A 64 -10.91 7.80 -2.57
N LEU A 65 -10.91 6.89 -1.60
CA LEU A 65 -11.98 5.95 -1.34
C LEU A 65 -12.65 6.33 -0.01
N ASP A 66 -13.70 5.62 0.38
CA ASP A 66 -14.48 6.00 1.57
C ASP A 66 -13.65 6.09 2.85
N GLN A 67 -12.77 5.13 3.07
CA GLN A 67 -11.96 5.08 4.29
C GLN A 67 -10.47 4.94 4.03
N SER A 68 -10.08 5.07 2.77
CA SER A 68 -8.68 4.89 2.39
C SER A 68 -8.39 5.66 1.12
N ASN A 69 -7.15 5.60 0.66
CA ASN A 69 -6.78 6.21 -0.60
C ASN A 69 -5.70 5.39 -1.30
N ILE A 70 -5.60 5.60 -2.61
CA ILE A 70 -4.58 5.00 -3.44
C ILE A 70 -3.75 6.12 -4.03
N SER A 71 -2.46 6.12 -3.74
CA SER A 71 -1.52 7.11 -4.26
C SER A 71 -0.58 6.46 -5.26
N PHE A 72 -0.14 7.22 -6.24
CA PHE A 72 0.74 6.73 -7.29
C PHE A 72 2.00 7.60 -7.31
N VAL A 73 3.16 6.96 -7.20
CA VAL A 73 4.44 7.67 -7.18
C VAL A 73 5.31 7.24 -8.34
N LYS A 74 6.14 8.16 -8.79
CA LYS A 74 7.07 7.87 -9.87
C LYS A 74 8.31 7.19 -9.31
N ASP A 75 8.69 6.08 -9.94
CA ASP A 75 9.94 5.39 -9.65
C ASP A 75 10.61 5.04 -10.98
N ILE A 76 11.62 5.81 -11.32
CA ILE A 76 12.32 5.64 -12.60
C ILE A 76 13.13 4.35 -12.66
N ASN A 77 13.41 3.76 -11.51
CA ASN A 77 14.16 2.50 -11.43
C ASN A 77 13.25 1.29 -11.39
N SER A 78 11.94 1.50 -11.32
CA SER A 78 10.99 0.40 -11.28
C SER A 78 10.90 -0.25 -12.66
N LYS A 79 11.10 -1.56 -12.71
CA LYS A 79 10.97 -2.32 -13.95
C LYS A 79 9.52 -2.65 -14.24
N GLU A 80 8.71 -2.70 -13.21
CA GLU A 80 7.29 -3.02 -13.30
C GLU A 80 6.50 -2.13 -12.34
N ASP A 81 5.25 -1.89 -12.68
CA ASP A 81 4.34 -1.25 -11.75
C ASP A 81 4.12 -2.19 -10.56
N GLY A 82 4.01 -1.64 -9.38
CA GLY A 82 3.84 -2.49 -8.20
C GLY A 82 3.52 -1.71 -6.95
N ILE A 83 3.37 -2.44 -5.86
CA ILE A 83 3.10 -1.85 -4.55
C ILE A 83 4.41 -1.35 -3.96
N PHE A 84 4.43 -0.08 -3.58
CA PHE A 84 5.55 0.50 -2.87
C PHE A 84 5.36 0.39 -1.36
N ALA A 85 4.16 0.71 -0.87
CA ALA A 85 3.90 0.73 0.57
C ALA A 85 2.43 0.60 0.90
N PHE A 86 2.15 0.08 2.10
CA PHE A 86 0.85 0.20 2.74
C PHE A 86 0.95 1.22 3.86
N ILE A 87 -0.09 2.03 4.02
CA ILE A 87 -0.23 2.95 5.14
C ILE A 87 -1.23 2.36 6.11
N ILE A 88 -0.80 2.17 7.34
CA ILE A 88 -1.59 1.48 8.36
C ILE A 88 -1.89 2.42 9.50
N LYS A 89 -3.16 2.46 9.89
CA LYS A 89 -3.57 3.16 11.10
C LYS A 89 -3.33 2.23 12.28
N ALA A 90 -2.31 2.54 13.06
CA ALA A 90 -1.85 1.68 14.15
C ALA A 90 -2.47 2.09 15.47
N LEU A 91 -2.94 1.11 16.23
CA LEU A 91 -3.43 1.31 17.59
C LEU A 91 -2.27 1.37 18.58
N ASN A 92 -1.24 0.58 18.34
CA ASN A 92 -0.04 0.55 19.18
C ASN A 92 1.20 0.50 18.30
N PRO A 93 1.66 1.65 17.78
CA PRO A 93 2.80 1.68 16.86
C PRO A 93 4.10 1.21 17.51
N LYS A 94 4.30 1.48 18.79
CA LYS A 94 5.52 1.05 19.49
C LYS A 94 5.64 -0.46 19.48
N LYS A 95 4.55 -1.17 19.74
CA LYS A 95 4.55 -2.63 19.77
C LYS A 95 4.79 -3.22 18.39
N ILE A 96 4.23 -2.60 17.36
CA ILE A 96 4.45 -3.02 15.98
C ILE A 96 5.93 -2.88 15.62
N ILE A 97 6.55 -1.76 15.99
CA ILE A 97 7.96 -1.54 15.73
C ILE A 97 8.83 -2.54 16.49
N GLU A 98 8.51 -2.81 17.75
CA GLU A 98 9.22 -3.83 18.54
C GLU A 98 9.13 -5.20 17.89
N ASN A 99 7.95 -5.59 17.43
CA ASN A 99 7.75 -6.86 16.75
C ASN A 99 8.56 -6.93 15.45
N ALA A 100 8.54 -5.87 14.68
CA ALA A 100 9.31 -5.79 13.44
C ALA A 100 10.81 -5.89 13.71
N LYS A 101 11.28 -5.22 14.74
CA LYS A 101 12.68 -5.26 15.15
C LYS A 101 13.10 -6.66 15.57
N SER A 102 12.27 -7.35 16.33
CA SER A 102 12.55 -8.71 16.81
C SER A 102 12.57 -9.74 15.67
N LYS A 103 11.91 -9.47 14.57
CA LYS A 103 11.85 -10.34 13.40
C LYS A 103 12.78 -9.89 12.25
N ASP A 104 13.66 -8.93 12.53
CA ASP A 104 14.60 -8.39 11.53
C ASP A 104 13.90 -7.80 10.31
N LEU A 105 12.78 -7.13 10.53
CA LEU A 105 12.01 -6.51 9.44
C LEU A 105 12.27 -5.02 9.27
N LEU A 106 13.17 -4.45 10.08
CA LEU A 106 13.55 -3.05 9.93
C LEU A 106 14.74 -2.90 8.98
N ILE A 107 14.57 -2.09 7.95
CA ILE A 107 15.63 -1.71 7.03
C ILE A 107 15.68 -0.18 7.06
N ASN A 108 16.81 0.38 7.49
CA ASN A 108 16.99 1.84 7.65
C ASN A 108 15.87 2.47 8.50
N ASN A 109 15.49 1.77 9.58
CA ASN A 109 14.41 2.16 10.50
C ASN A 109 13.01 2.15 9.88
N GLU A 110 12.84 1.51 8.72
CA GLU A 110 11.56 1.36 8.06
C GLU A 110 11.15 -0.11 8.07
N ILE A 111 9.89 -0.38 8.37
CA ILE A 111 9.36 -1.74 8.33
C ILE A 111 9.23 -2.15 6.87
N THR A 112 9.92 -3.23 6.48
CA THR A 112 9.90 -3.71 5.11
C THR A 112 9.64 -5.21 5.10
N ILE A 113 8.63 -5.63 4.38
CA ILE A 113 8.22 -7.03 4.31
C ILE A 113 8.06 -7.39 2.83
N GLY A 114 8.90 -8.33 2.36
CA GLY A 114 8.84 -8.75 0.96
C GLY A 114 9.03 -7.62 -0.04
N GLY A 115 9.86 -6.63 0.30
CA GLY A 115 10.09 -5.48 -0.55
C GLY A 115 9.03 -4.39 -0.46
N VAL A 116 8.00 -4.59 0.36
CA VAL A 116 6.93 -3.60 0.55
C VAL A 116 7.11 -2.91 1.89
N GLN A 117 7.06 -1.60 1.87
CA GLN A 117 7.20 -0.77 3.07
C GLN A 117 5.88 -0.69 3.82
N ILE A 118 5.94 -0.72 5.15
CA ILE A 118 4.79 -0.52 6.00
C ILE A 118 4.97 0.82 6.72
N ILE A 119 4.06 1.74 6.44
CA ILE A 119 4.08 3.09 7.01
C ILE A 119 3.02 3.15 8.11
N LEU A 120 3.43 3.52 9.32
CA LEU A 120 2.52 3.66 10.44
C LEU A 120 2.02 5.09 10.51
N GLU A 121 0.72 5.23 10.57
CA GLU A 121 0.04 6.52 10.67
C GLU A 121 -0.37 6.80 12.11
#